data_62d68a47c7389341f1ce7b067131a470
#
_entry.id   62d68a47c7389341f1ce7b067131a470
#
_cell.length_a   1.000
_cell.length_b   1.000
_cell.length_c   1.000
_cell.angle_alpha   90.00
_cell.angle_beta   90.00
_cell.angle_gamma   90.00
#
_symmetry.space_group_name_H-M   'P 1'
#
loop_
_entity.id
_entity.type
_entity.pdbx_description
1 polymer ?
#
loop_
_entity_poly.entity_id
_entity_poly.type
_entity_poly.pdbx_seq_one_letter_code
_entity_poly.pdbx_strand_id
1 'polypeptide(L)'
;MISSLTNYTSLSPNNSGARKYPVTRITPHIVVGQFPALTVASWFNKPERKASANYIIGCDGEVVMNVPEENRAWTSGDADNDNRSITIECASDKTSPYALNTDVYNKLIELTVDICKRYNKKRIIWIADKNTALTYPVADNEMLLTKHAFFQRVECWGKWFDEHVDDFVNRVNMKLNDDNNRLYRVQVGAFKDKNNAIKLCRELKEKGYNDAFIKEV
;
A
#
# COMPACT_ATOMS: atom_id res chain seq x y z
N MET A 1 8.50 -7.37 8.19
CA MET A 1 8.65 -5.94 7.76
C MET A 1 7.53 -5.13 8.38
N ILE A 2 7.72 -3.81 8.55
CA ILE A 2 6.69 -2.88 9.05
C ILE A 2 6.71 -1.62 8.19
N SER A 3 5.53 -1.05 7.92
CA SER A 3 5.40 0.24 7.23
C SER A 3 5.89 1.39 8.12
N SER A 4 6.63 2.34 7.54
CA SER A 4 7.00 3.59 8.21
C SER A 4 5.81 4.51 8.50
N LEU A 5 4.66 4.22 7.91
CA LEU A 5 3.39 4.93 8.14
C LEU A 5 2.66 4.43 9.40
N THR A 6 3.16 3.39 10.07
CA THR A 6 2.56 2.83 11.28
C THR A 6 2.72 3.78 12.46
N ASN A 7 1.61 4.26 13.01
CA ASN A 7 1.59 5.11 14.21
C ASN A 7 1.71 4.26 15.49
N TYR A 8 1.07 3.09 15.51
CA TYR A 8 1.03 2.21 16.69
C TYR A 8 1.15 0.75 16.29
N THR A 9 1.65 -0.04 17.22
CA THR A 9 1.66 -1.52 17.14
C THR A 9 0.79 -2.06 18.25
N SER A 10 -0.23 -2.85 17.90
CA SER A 10 -1.17 -3.49 18.82
C SER A 10 -1.46 -4.91 18.34
N LEU A 11 -0.63 -5.86 18.78
CA LEU A 11 -0.58 -7.21 18.21
C LEU A 11 -1.75 -8.08 18.62
N SER A 12 -2.44 -8.64 17.64
CA SER A 12 -3.52 -9.60 17.84
C SER A 12 -2.98 -11.03 18.00
N PRO A 13 -3.53 -11.83 18.93
CA PRO A 13 -3.26 -13.26 18.99
C PRO A 13 -3.94 -14.05 17.85
N ASN A 14 -4.91 -13.44 17.15
CA ASN A 14 -5.70 -14.08 16.09
C ASN A 14 -4.93 -14.12 14.77
N ASN A 15 -3.88 -14.92 14.71
CA ASN A 15 -3.09 -15.11 13.49
C ASN A 15 -2.57 -16.56 13.42
N SER A 16 -2.10 -16.98 12.26
CA SER A 16 -1.60 -18.35 12.06
C SER A 16 -0.07 -18.45 12.06
N GLY A 17 0.64 -17.43 12.54
CA GLY A 17 2.09 -17.37 12.43
C GLY A 17 2.54 -17.18 10.98
N ALA A 18 3.73 -17.66 10.65
CA ALA A 18 4.38 -17.40 9.37
C ALA A 18 3.53 -17.79 8.14
N ARG A 19 3.57 -16.94 7.12
CA ARG A 19 2.90 -17.17 5.83
C ARG A 19 3.49 -18.38 5.12
N LYS A 20 2.63 -19.11 4.42
CA LYS A 20 3.04 -20.27 3.59
C LYS A 20 3.48 -19.88 2.19
N TYR A 21 3.12 -18.68 1.73
CA TYR A 21 3.37 -18.21 0.37
C TYR A 21 3.90 -16.77 0.37
N PRO A 22 4.62 -16.37 -0.69
CA PRO A 22 5.00 -14.96 -0.88
C PRO A 22 3.77 -14.05 -0.94
N VAL A 23 3.95 -12.80 -0.49
CA VAL A 23 2.92 -11.77 -0.62
C VAL A 23 2.81 -11.33 -2.08
N THR A 24 1.62 -11.55 -2.65
CA THR A 24 1.28 -11.23 -4.03
C THR A 24 -0.06 -10.48 -4.13
N ARG A 25 -0.75 -10.28 -3.00
CA ARG A 25 -2.07 -9.67 -2.94
C ARG A 25 -2.15 -8.57 -1.89
N ILE A 26 -3.05 -7.63 -2.10
CA ILE A 26 -3.55 -6.68 -1.10
C ILE A 26 -5.06 -6.84 -1.05
N THR A 27 -5.62 -6.91 0.16
CA THR A 27 -7.07 -7.03 0.37
C THR A 27 -7.52 -5.96 1.36
N PRO A 28 -8.01 -4.80 0.89
CA PRO A 28 -8.71 -3.83 1.73
C PRO A 28 -10.04 -4.40 2.22
N HIS A 29 -10.39 -4.06 3.46
CA HIS A 29 -11.67 -4.35 4.09
C HIS A 29 -12.25 -3.08 4.68
N ILE A 30 -13.52 -3.10 5.07
CA ILE A 30 -14.15 -2.01 5.81
C ILE A 30 -14.57 -2.47 7.20
N VAL A 31 -14.27 -1.64 8.18
CA VAL A 31 -14.91 -1.68 9.51
C VAL A 31 -16.09 -0.73 9.47
N VAL A 32 -17.29 -1.27 9.56
CA VAL A 32 -18.52 -0.46 9.49
C VAL A 32 -18.61 0.48 10.69
N GLY A 33 -18.17 1.70 10.51
CA GLY A 33 -18.13 2.79 11.49
C GLY A 33 -16.84 3.61 11.43
N GLN A 34 -16.97 4.88 11.80
CA GLN A 34 -15.85 5.83 11.90
C GLN A 34 -15.16 5.66 13.26
N PHE A 35 -14.34 4.62 13.38
CA PHE A 35 -13.63 4.29 14.61
C PHE A 35 -12.13 4.62 14.52
N PRO A 36 -11.51 5.09 15.62
CA PRO A 36 -10.07 5.18 15.74
C PRO A 36 -9.41 3.79 15.55
N ALA A 37 -8.23 3.74 14.94
CA ALA A 37 -7.55 2.49 14.63
C ALA A 37 -7.26 1.62 15.88
N LEU A 38 -6.86 2.23 17.00
CA LEU A 38 -6.63 1.53 18.27
C LEU A 38 -7.90 0.90 18.85
N THR A 39 -9.07 1.51 18.63
CA THR A 39 -10.36 0.94 19.05
C THR A 39 -10.62 -0.37 18.30
N VAL A 40 -10.46 -0.38 16.98
CA VAL A 40 -10.63 -1.59 16.17
C VAL A 40 -9.58 -2.66 16.54
N ALA A 41 -8.33 -2.27 16.72
CA ALA A 41 -7.26 -3.16 17.19
C ALA A 41 -7.61 -3.82 18.53
N SER A 42 -8.20 -3.07 19.46
CA SER A 42 -8.63 -3.61 20.76
C SER A 42 -9.67 -4.74 20.63
N TRP A 43 -10.53 -4.69 19.60
CA TRP A 43 -11.48 -5.76 19.33
C TRP A 43 -10.78 -7.01 18.77
N PHE A 44 -9.85 -6.81 17.85
CA PHE A 44 -9.08 -7.90 17.23
C PHE A 44 -8.06 -8.54 18.19
N ASN A 45 -7.70 -7.84 19.28
CA ASN A 45 -6.81 -8.40 20.32
C ASN A 45 -7.52 -9.39 21.25
N LYS A 46 -8.84 -9.49 21.17
CA LYS A 46 -9.60 -10.48 21.92
C LYS A 46 -9.54 -11.83 21.21
N PRO A 47 -9.05 -12.92 21.87
CA PRO A 47 -8.94 -14.24 21.23
C PRO A 47 -10.27 -14.77 20.69
N GLU A 48 -11.37 -14.48 21.37
CA GLU A 48 -12.72 -14.88 20.98
C GLU A 48 -13.23 -14.23 19.70
N ARG A 49 -12.60 -13.11 19.25
CA ARG A 49 -12.97 -12.43 18.02
C ARG A 49 -12.69 -13.29 16.79
N LYS A 50 -11.65 -14.13 16.84
CA LYS A 50 -11.22 -15.01 15.74
C LYS A 50 -11.07 -14.29 14.39
N ALA A 51 -10.70 -13.02 14.45
CA ALA A 51 -10.47 -12.16 13.29
C ALA A 51 -9.34 -11.16 13.60
N SER A 52 -8.64 -10.74 12.58
CA SER A 52 -7.56 -9.74 12.64
C SER A 52 -7.24 -9.23 11.24
N ALA A 53 -6.40 -8.19 11.14
CA ALA A 53 -5.82 -7.71 9.89
C ALA A 53 -4.33 -7.44 10.07
N ASN A 54 -3.58 -7.33 8.97
CA ASN A 54 -2.19 -6.88 9.10
C ASN A 54 -2.15 -5.42 9.53
N TYR A 55 -2.96 -4.58 8.91
CA TYR A 55 -3.08 -3.16 9.24
C TYR A 55 -4.52 -2.75 9.47
N ILE A 56 -4.69 -1.69 10.25
CA ILE A 56 -5.97 -1.02 10.50
C ILE A 56 -5.75 0.46 10.27
N ILE A 57 -6.62 1.08 9.48
CA ILE A 57 -6.65 2.54 9.25
C ILE A 57 -7.87 3.10 9.96
N GLY A 58 -7.65 3.96 10.94
CA GLY A 58 -8.70 4.66 11.71
C GLY A 58 -9.29 5.82 10.94
N CYS A 59 -10.39 6.35 11.45
CA CYS A 59 -11.17 7.43 10.83
C CYS A 59 -10.41 8.76 10.66
N ASP A 60 -9.30 8.94 11.34
CA ASP A 60 -8.37 10.07 11.26
C ASP A 60 -7.12 9.79 10.42
N GLY A 61 -7.06 8.63 9.75
CA GLY A 61 -5.92 8.18 8.97
C GLY A 61 -4.77 7.58 9.80
N GLU A 62 -4.94 7.37 11.11
CA GLU A 62 -3.96 6.62 11.91
C GLU A 62 -3.84 5.18 11.44
N VAL A 63 -2.63 4.64 11.47
CA VAL A 63 -2.33 3.26 11.08
C VAL A 63 -1.85 2.47 12.28
N VAL A 64 -2.51 1.34 12.54
CA VAL A 64 -2.08 0.34 13.52
C VAL A 64 -1.62 -0.91 12.80
N MET A 65 -0.43 -1.43 13.12
CA MET A 65 -0.05 -2.80 12.80
C MET A 65 -0.67 -3.73 13.84
N ASN A 66 -1.56 -4.62 13.38
CA ASN A 66 -2.27 -5.56 14.25
C ASN A 66 -1.77 -7.01 14.10
N VAL A 67 -1.30 -7.40 12.90
CA VAL A 67 -0.56 -8.64 12.68
C VAL A 67 0.68 -8.32 11.84
N PRO A 68 1.89 -8.77 12.24
CA PRO A 68 3.10 -8.58 11.44
C PRO A 68 2.93 -9.07 10.00
N GLU A 69 3.53 -8.38 9.03
CA GLU A 69 3.36 -8.73 7.61
C GLU A 69 3.85 -10.13 7.25
N GLU A 70 4.86 -10.64 7.95
CA GLU A 70 5.35 -12.02 7.81
C GLU A 70 4.38 -13.08 8.29
N ASN A 71 3.34 -12.69 9.03
CA ASN A 71 2.33 -13.58 9.57
C ASN A 71 1.01 -13.48 8.80
N ARG A 72 0.26 -14.60 8.74
CA ARG A 72 -1.07 -14.66 8.17
C ARG A 72 -2.11 -14.12 9.17
N ALA A 73 -2.71 -12.99 8.88
CA ALA A 73 -3.90 -12.52 9.59
C ALA A 73 -5.15 -13.37 9.25
N TRP A 74 -6.20 -13.26 10.04
CA TRP A 74 -7.49 -13.93 9.82
C TRP A 74 -8.53 -12.90 9.40
N THR A 75 -8.57 -12.54 8.13
CA THR A 75 -9.35 -11.39 7.66
C THR A 75 -10.42 -11.79 6.63
N SER A 76 -10.05 -12.43 5.53
CA SER A 76 -10.97 -12.71 4.43
C SER A 76 -11.81 -13.99 4.59
N GLY A 77 -11.54 -14.77 5.64
CA GLY A 77 -12.12 -16.10 5.82
C GLY A 77 -11.63 -17.14 4.81
N ASP A 78 -10.67 -16.79 3.97
CA ASP A 78 -10.02 -17.68 3.01
C ASP A 78 -8.52 -17.79 3.34
N ALA A 79 -8.08 -19.00 3.65
CA ALA A 79 -6.71 -19.24 4.09
C ALA A 79 -5.68 -19.05 2.98
N ASP A 80 -6.01 -19.31 1.72
CA ASP A 80 -5.09 -19.10 0.60
C ASP A 80 -4.90 -17.60 0.34
N ASN A 81 -6.01 -16.85 0.30
CA ASN A 81 -5.92 -15.40 0.15
C ASN A 81 -5.14 -14.77 1.30
N ASP A 82 -5.49 -15.07 2.56
CA ASP A 82 -4.84 -14.47 3.73
C ASP A 82 -3.35 -14.83 3.83
N ASN A 83 -2.92 -15.98 3.30
CA ASN A 83 -1.50 -16.33 3.20
C ASN A 83 -0.73 -15.51 2.14
N ARG A 84 -1.42 -15.03 1.10
CA ARG A 84 -0.82 -14.27 -0.02
C ARG A 84 -1.03 -12.77 0.10
N SER A 85 -1.92 -12.33 0.98
CA SER A 85 -2.37 -10.94 1.04
C SER A 85 -1.89 -10.19 2.28
N ILE A 86 -1.48 -8.94 2.10
CA ILE A 86 -1.52 -7.97 3.19
C ILE A 86 -2.96 -7.46 3.27
N THR A 87 -3.60 -7.67 4.41
CA THR A 87 -4.99 -7.28 4.65
C THR A 87 -5.06 -5.99 5.46
N ILE A 88 -5.97 -5.09 5.09
CA ILE A 88 -6.08 -3.74 5.65
C ILE A 88 -7.53 -3.47 5.99
N GLU A 89 -7.87 -3.30 7.26
CA GLU A 89 -9.18 -2.84 7.71
C GLU A 89 -9.24 -1.33 7.72
N CYS A 90 -10.26 -0.76 7.10
CA CYS A 90 -10.44 0.69 6.94
C CYS A 90 -11.72 1.16 7.64
N ALA A 91 -11.65 2.22 8.42
CA ALA A 91 -12.84 2.88 8.94
C ALA A 91 -13.72 3.38 7.78
N SER A 92 -15.04 3.20 7.88
CA SER A 92 -16.00 3.60 6.86
C SER A 92 -17.27 4.18 7.49
N ASP A 93 -18.19 4.66 6.67
CA ASP A 93 -19.52 5.02 7.15
C ASP A 93 -20.28 3.81 7.68
N LYS A 94 -21.26 4.07 8.55
CA LYS A 94 -22.08 3.01 9.19
C LYS A 94 -23.12 2.41 8.27
N THR A 95 -23.45 3.10 7.19
CA THR A 95 -24.52 2.70 6.26
C THR A 95 -24.01 2.67 4.83
N SER A 96 -24.65 1.87 4.00
CA SER A 96 -24.39 1.86 2.56
C SER A 96 -24.42 3.31 2.00
N PRO A 97 -23.47 3.66 1.13
CA PRO A 97 -22.51 2.81 0.41
C PRO A 97 -21.23 2.47 1.18
N TYR A 98 -21.13 2.73 2.48
CA TYR A 98 -19.95 2.51 3.36
C TYR A 98 -18.72 3.30 2.90
N ALA A 99 -18.92 4.60 2.67
CA ALA A 99 -17.86 5.46 2.15
C ALA A 99 -16.67 5.55 3.10
N LEU A 100 -15.47 5.55 2.53
CA LEU A 100 -14.26 5.96 3.22
C LEU A 100 -14.19 7.49 3.22
N ASN A 101 -13.86 8.10 4.34
CA ASN A 101 -13.56 9.53 4.35
C ASN A 101 -12.21 9.80 3.67
N THR A 102 -11.92 11.07 3.41
CA THR A 102 -10.72 11.49 2.67
C THR A 102 -9.42 11.05 3.34
N ASP A 103 -9.33 11.10 4.68
CA ASP A 103 -8.11 10.73 5.41
C ASP A 103 -7.85 9.23 5.32
N VAL A 104 -8.89 8.41 5.51
CA VAL A 104 -8.82 6.95 5.36
C VAL A 104 -8.44 6.56 3.94
N TYR A 105 -9.10 7.15 2.93
CA TYR A 105 -8.85 6.81 1.53
C TYR A 105 -7.43 7.20 1.08
N ASN A 106 -6.98 8.41 1.42
CA ASN A 106 -5.62 8.83 1.10
C ASN A 106 -4.59 7.97 1.83
N LYS A 107 -4.83 7.63 3.10
CA LYS A 107 -3.93 6.76 3.87
C LYS A 107 -3.88 5.34 3.31
N LEU A 108 -5.00 4.79 2.84
CA LEU A 108 -5.03 3.49 2.17
C LEU A 108 -4.16 3.49 0.89
N ILE A 109 -4.23 4.56 0.09
CA ILE A 109 -3.36 4.73 -1.08
C ILE A 109 -1.88 4.78 -0.66
N GLU A 110 -1.53 5.62 0.33
CA GLU A 110 -0.15 5.75 0.82
C GLU A 110 0.40 4.43 1.35
N LEU A 111 -0.36 3.73 2.18
CA LEU A 111 0.03 2.45 2.76
C LEU A 111 0.19 1.36 1.69
N THR A 112 -0.71 1.33 0.69
CA THR A 112 -0.61 0.41 -0.44
C THR A 112 0.65 0.66 -1.27
N VAL A 113 0.98 1.93 -1.53
CA VAL A 113 2.22 2.31 -2.23
C VAL A 113 3.45 1.89 -1.44
N ASP A 114 3.48 2.13 -0.12
CA ASP A 114 4.59 1.74 0.75
C ASP A 114 4.78 0.22 0.76
N ILE A 115 3.70 -0.55 0.91
CA ILE A 115 3.72 -2.02 0.84
C ILE A 115 4.28 -2.46 -0.52
N CYS A 116 3.75 -1.95 -1.62
CA CYS A 116 4.21 -2.29 -2.96
C CYS A 116 5.72 -2.06 -3.13
N LYS A 117 6.23 -0.90 -2.69
CA LYS A 117 7.66 -0.58 -2.75
C LYS A 117 8.51 -1.56 -1.94
N ARG A 118 8.12 -1.87 -0.70
CA ARG A 118 8.85 -2.79 0.17
C ARG A 118 8.88 -4.23 -0.34
N TYR A 119 7.83 -4.64 -1.07
CA TYR A 119 7.74 -5.94 -1.73
C TYR A 119 8.23 -5.92 -3.20
N ASN A 120 8.91 -4.83 -3.62
CA ASN A 120 9.44 -4.64 -4.98
C ASN A 120 8.37 -4.77 -6.08
N LYS A 121 7.14 -4.36 -5.78
CA LYS A 121 6.02 -4.33 -6.73
C LYS A 121 5.97 -2.98 -7.44
N LYS A 122 5.85 -3.00 -8.77
CA LYS A 122 5.87 -1.80 -9.62
C LYS A 122 4.49 -1.32 -10.02
N ARG A 123 3.47 -2.17 -9.85
CA ARG A 123 2.07 -1.83 -10.10
C ARG A 123 1.13 -2.73 -9.32
N ILE A 124 -0.09 -2.22 -9.10
CA ILE A 124 -1.22 -3.04 -8.65
C ILE A 124 -2.15 -3.34 -9.83
N ILE A 125 -2.78 -4.51 -9.78
CA ILE A 125 -3.71 -5.01 -10.80
C ILE A 125 -5.07 -5.21 -10.14
N TRP A 126 -6.12 -4.73 -10.80
CA TRP A 126 -7.50 -5.00 -10.44
C TRP A 126 -8.21 -5.77 -11.56
N ILE A 127 -8.89 -6.84 -11.21
CA ILE A 127 -9.70 -7.66 -12.12
C ILE A 127 -11.04 -7.91 -11.41
N ALA A 128 -12.12 -7.36 -11.96
CA ALA A 128 -13.43 -7.39 -11.33
C ALA A 128 -14.07 -8.80 -11.28
N ASP A 129 -13.81 -9.64 -12.29
CA ASP A 129 -14.27 -11.02 -12.29
C ASP A 129 -13.44 -11.89 -11.36
N LYS A 130 -14.08 -12.49 -10.37
CA LYS A 130 -13.45 -13.34 -9.36
C LYS A 130 -12.61 -14.46 -9.95
N ASN A 131 -13.15 -15.20 -10.91
CA ASN A 131 -12.48 -16.40 -11.43
C ASN A 131 -11.23 -16.00 -12.21
N THR A 132 -11.33 -14.98 -13.03
CA THR A 132 -10.20 -14.40 -13.76
C THR A 132 -9.15 -13.84 -12.79
N ALA A 133 -9.57 -13.11 -11.75
CA ALA A 133 -8.63 -12.55 -10.75
C ALA A 133 -7.86 -13.66 -10.01
N LEU A 134 -8.54 -14.69 -9.54
CA LEU A 134 -7.90 -15.73 -8.72
C LEU A 134 -7.04 -16.71 -9.53
N THR A 135 -7.22 -16.77 -10.86
CA THR A 135 -6.40 -17.55 -11.78
C THR A 135 -5.35 -16.72 -12.51
N TYR A 136 -5.35 -15.39 -12.32
CA TYR A 136 -4.40 -14.48 -12.94
C TYR A 136 -2.96 -14.81 -12.50
N PRO A 137 -2.02 -15.00 -13.44
CA PRO A 137 -0.62 -15.28 -13.13
C PRO A 137 0.09 -13.98 -12.70
N VAL A 138 0.02 -13.65 -11.41
CA VAL A 138 0.60 -12.42 -10.86
C VAL A 138 2.13 -12.45 -11.05
N ALA A 139 2.67 -11.53 -11.83
CA ALA A 139 4.11 -11.42 -12.06
C ALA A 139 4.84 -10.92 -10.80
N ASP A 140 6.16 -11.18 -10.71
CA ASP A 140 6.96 -10.83 -9.54
C ASP A 140 6.93 -9.34 -9.19
N ASN A 141 6.75 -8.47 -10.19
CA ASN A 141 6.67 -7.02 -10.03
C ASN A 141 5.23 -6.49 -9.91
N GLU A 142 4.24 -7.35 -9.77
CA GLU A 142 2.82 -7.01 -9.64
C GLU A 142 2.26 -7.36 -8.28
N MET A 143 1.23 -6.61 -7.86
CA MET A 143 0.42 -6.88 -6.68
C MET A 143 -1.04 -6.95 -7.10
N LEU A 144 -1.72 -8.07 -6.86
CA LEU A 144 -3.13 -8.23 -7.17
C LEU A 144 -4.00 -7.64 -6.07
N LEU A 145 -4.92 -6.76 -6.45
CA LEU A 145 -5.96 -6.28 -5.55
C LEU A 145 -7.09 -7.31 -5.50
N THR A 146 -7.47 -7.73 -4.31
CA THR A 146 -8.62 -8.63 -4.09
C THR A 146 -9.59 -8.03 -3.09
N LYS A 147 -10.86 -8.47 -3.12
CA LYS A 147 -11.88 -8.04 -2.16
C LYS A 147 -12.44 -9.24 -1.38
N HIS A 148 -12.89 -8.98 -0.16
CA HIS A 148 -13.46 -10.01 0.72
C HIS A 148 -14.65 -10.74 0.06
N ALA A 149 -15.47 -10.01 -0.69
CA ALA A 149 -16.60 -10.57 -1.44
C ALA A 149 -16.21 -11.63 -2.50
N PHE A 150 -14.92 -11.77 -2.84
CA PHE A 150 -14.46 -12.89 -3.66
C PHE A 150 -14.46 -14.22 -2.89
N PHE A 151 -14.38 -14.18 -1.57
CA PHE A 151 -14.17 -15.36 -0.74
C PHE A 151 -15.39 -15.70 0.09
N GLN A 152 -16.17 -14.70 0.50
CA GLN A 152 -17.37 -14.86 1.30
C GLN A 152 -18.54 -14.03 0.74
N ARG A 153 -19.77 -14.41 1.12
CA ARG A 153 -20.98 -13.68 0.74
C ARG A 153 -21.18 -12.47 1.67
N VAL A 154 -20.41 -11.43 1.47
CA VAL A 154 -20.39 -10.20 2.26
C VAL A 154 -20.36 -8.96 1.38
N GLU A 155 -20.77 -7.80 1.91
CA GLU A 155 -20.67 -6.50 1.22
C GLU A 155 -19.34 -5.80 1.45
N CYS A 156 -18.36 -6.44 2.03
CA CYS A 156 -17.03 -5.90 2.22
C CYS A 156 -16.26 -6.03 0.88
N TRP A 157 -15.75 -4.98 0.43
CA TRP A 157 -15.27 -3.67 0.86
C TRP A 157 -16.24 -2.47 0.74
N GLY A 158 -17.54 -2.69 0.55
CA GLY A 158 -18.56 -1.64 0.39
C GLY A 158 -18.73 -1.19 -1.07
N LYS A 159 -19.97 -0.77 -1.36
CA LYS A 159 -20.35 -0.29 -2.69
C LYS A 159 -19.57 0.96 -3.11
N TRP A 160 -19.29 1.85 -2.16
CA TRP A 160 -18.50 3.06 -2.43
C TRP A 160 -17.12 2.70 -3.01
N PHE A 161 -16.44 1.70 -2.43
CA PHE A 161 -15.12 1.32 -2.93
C PHE A 161 -15.20 0.60 -4.28
N ASP A 162 -16.25 -0.17 -4.56
CA ASP A 162 -16.48 -0.74 -5.90
C ASP A 162 -16.60 0.36 -6.97
N GLU A 163 -17.16 1.53 -6.63
CA GLU A 163 -17.28 2.68 -7.52
C GLU A 163 -15.98 3.49 -7.65
N HIS A 164 -15.05 3.34 -6.70
CA HIS A 164 -13.79 4.10 -6.64
C HIS A 164 -12.54 3.24 -6.89
N VAL A 165 -12.70 1.95 -7.15
CA VAL A 165 -11.56 1.03 -7.28
C VAL A 165 -10.63 1.39 -8.43
N ASP A 166 -11.14 1.86 -9.54
CA ASP A 166 -10.32 2.28 -10.68
C ASP A 166 -9.52 3.56 -10.36
N ASP A 167 -10.13 4.53 -9.65
CA ASP A 167 -9.39 5.71 -9.14
C ASP A 167 -8.29 5.28 -8.16
N PHE A 168 -8.60 4.38 -7.25
CA PHE A 168 -7.63 3.84 -6.29
C PHE A 168 -6.43 3.22 -7.01
N VAL A 169 -6.67 2.32 -7.97
CA VAL A 169 -5.63 1.63 -8.75
C VAL A 169 -4.79 2.64 -9.53
N ASN A 170 -5.43 3.59 -10.19
CA ASN A 170 -4.74 4.63 -10.96
C ASN A 170 -3.84 5.48 -10.06
N ARG A 171 -4.34 5.96 -8.92
CA ARG A 171 -3.56 6.80 -7.99
C ARG A 171 -2.39 6.06 -7.37
N VAL A 172 -2.56 4.79 -7.00
CA VAL A 172 -1.47 3.95 -6.50
C VAL A 172 -0.41 3.77 -7.59
N ASN A 173 -0.82 3.40 -8.81
CA ASN A 173 0.10 3.17 -9.93
C ASN A 173 0.82 4.45 -10.36
N MET A 174 0.17 5.61 -10.36
CA MET A 174 0.82 6.89 -10.60
C MET A 174 1.94 7.14 -9.59
N LYS A 175 1.65 6.99 -8.28
CA LYS A 175 2.66 7.18 -7.22
C LYS A 175 3.83 6.16 -7.27
N LEU A 176 3.58 4.94 -7.73
CA LEU A 176 4.63 3.94 -7.96
C LEU A 176 5.51 4.32 -9.16
N ASN A 177 4.94 4.93 -10.20
CA ASN A 177 5.66 5.35 -11.39
C ASN A 177 6.43 6.67 -11.19
N ASP A 178 5.91 7.61 -10.40
CA ASP A 178 6.57 8.88 -10.09
C ASP A 178 7.94 8.66 -9.45
N ASP A 179 8.08 7.68 -8.57
CA ASP A 179 9.37 7.34 -7.96
C ASP A 179 10.37 6.74 -8.96
N ASN A 180 9.89 6.04 -10.00
CA ASN A 180 10.75 5.51 -11.05
C ASN A 180 11.28 6.62 -11.99
N ASN A 181 10.63 7.78 -12.03
CA ASN A 181 11.02 8.95 -12.84
C ASN A 181 11.74 10.03 -12.02
N ARG A 182 12.01 9.80 -10.73
CA ARG A 182 12.77 10.74 -9.92
C ARG A 182 14.22 10.83 -10.40
N LEU A 183 14.58 11.99 -10.91
CA LEU A 183 15.95 12.34 -11.23
C LEU A 183 16.55 13.10 -10.05
N TYR A 184 17.66 12.58 -9.52
CA TYR A 184 18.46 13.27 -8.53
C TYR A 184 19.60 13.99 -9.23
N ARG A 185 19.75 15.30 -8.97
CA ARG A 185 20.86 16.09 -9.48
C ARG A 185 21.92 16.23 -8.42
N VAL A 186 23.17 15.95 -8.78
CA VAL A 186 24.33 16.22 -7.92
C VAL A 186 24.96 17.52 -8.41
N GLN A 187 25.04 18.50 -7.51
CA GLN A 187 25.75 19.75 -7.80
C GLN A 187 27.23 19.59 -7.44
N VAL A 188 28.11 19.72 -8.43
CA VAL A 188 29.56 19.48 -8.27
C VAL A 188 30.38 20.78 -8.17
N GLY A 189 29.73 21.97 -8.27
CA GLY A 189 30.37 23.27 -8.11
C GLY A 189 29.40 24.44 -8.27
N ALA A 190 29.75 25.58 -7.72
CA ALA A 190 29.10 26.86 -7.95
C ALA A 190 30.20 27.93 -8.17
N PHE A 191 30.12 28.69 -9.26
CA PHE A 191 31.13 29.64 -9.68
C PHE A 191 30.52 31.01 -9.94
N LYS A 192 31.22 32.09 -9.52
CA LYS A 192 30.85 33.46 -9.88
C LYS A 192 31.22 33.78 -11.34
N ASP A 193 32.31 33.17 -11.83
CA ASP A 193 32.74 33.30 -13.22
C ASP A 193 32.20 32.12 -14.07
N LYS A 194 31.46 32.46 -15.11
CA LYS A 194 30.88 31.51 -16.06
C LYS A 194 31.90 30.63 -16.77
N ASN A 195 33.11 31.16 -17.03
CA ASN A 195 34.17 30.41 -17.70
C ASN A 195 34.67 29.24 -16.83
N ASN A 196 34.71 29.42 -15.52
CA ASN A 196 35.08 28.34 -14.60
C ASN A 196 34.02 27.21 -14.58
N ALA A 197 32.72 27.56 -14.66
CA ALA A 197 31.68 26.59 -14.79
C ALA A 197 31.77 25.82 -16.13
N ILE A 198 32.05 26.51 -17.24
CA ILE A 198 32.23 25.90 -18.56
C ILE A 198 33.44 24.94 -18.54
N LYS A 199 34.55 25.32 -17.94
CA LYS A 199 35.74 24.47 -17.81
C LYS A 199 35.41 23.17 -17.07
N LEU A 200 34.78 23.26 -15.89
CA LEU A 200 34.43 22.08 -15.12
C LEU A 200 33.40 21.20 -15.85
N CYS A 201 32.41 21.79 -16.53
CA CYS A 201 31.43 21.04 -17.31
C CYS A 201 32.10 20.23 -18.42
N ARG A 202 33.13 20.80 -19.10
CA ARG A 202 33.90 20.10 -20.13
C ARG A 202 34.72 18.94 -19.53
N GLU A 203 35.44 19.18 -18.44
CA GLU A 203 36.20 18.15 -17.74
C GLU A 203 35.33 16.97 -17.29
N LEU A 204 34.10 17.25 -16.83
CA LEU A 204 33.15 16.20 -16.45
C LEU A 204 32.73 15.36 -17.66
N LYS A 205 32.45 16.01 -18.80
CA LYS A 205 32.10 15.30 -20.05
C LYS A 205 33.24 14.41 -20.54
N GLU A 206 34.48 14.88 -20.47
CA GLU A 206 35.67 14.10 -20.83
C GLU A 206 35.86 12.89 -19.90
N LYS A 207 35.37 12.95 -18.67
CA LYS A 207 35.34 11.84 -17.70
C LYS A 207 34.14 10.91 -17.81
N GLY A 208 33.28 11.10 -18.84
CA GLY A 208 32.14 10.24 -19.13
C GLY A 208 30.79 10.70 -18.60
N TYR A 209 30.70 11.86 -17.93
CA TYR A 209 29.43 12.46 -17.48
C TYR A 209 28.81 13.27 -18.63
N ASN A 210 28.31 12.60 -19.67
CA ASN A 210 27.87 13.22 -20.92
C ASN A 210 26.67 14.16 -20.76
N ASP A 211 25.88 14.00 -19.71
CA ASP A 211 24.69 14.78 -19.33
C ASP A 211 25.04 16.01 -18.43
N ALA A 212 26.33 16.26 -18.16
CA ALA A 212 26.73 17.42 -17.39
C ALA A 212 26.30 18.73 -18.09
N PHE A 213 25.68 19.64 -17.34
CA PHE A 213 25.19 20.93 -17.85
C PHE A 213 25.41 22.05 -16.83
N ILE A 214 25.36 23.29 -17.32
CA ILE A 214 25.43 24.51 -16.51
C ILE A 214 24.03 25.06 -16.34
N LYS A 215 23.64 25.38 -15.10
CA LYS A 215 22.41 26.10 -14.78
C LYS A 215 22.77 27.40 -14.07
N GLU A 216 22.32 28.52 -14.62
CA GLU A 216 22.38 29.83 -13.97
C GLU A 216 21.31 29.93 -12.90
N VAL A 217 21.63 30.44 -11.71
CA VAL A 217 20.76 30.57 -10.53
C VAL A 217 20.77 31.98 -10.00
#